data_6ab32ad810acd6124c04753592aa6695
#
_entry.id   6ab32ad810acd6124c04753592aa6695
#
_cell.length_a   1.000
_cell.length_b   1.000
_cell.length_c   1.000
_cell.angle_alpha   90.00
_cell.angle_beta   90.00
_cell.angle_gamma   90.00
#
_symmetry.space_group_name_H-M   'P 1'
#
loop_
_entity.id
_entity.type
_entity.pdbx_description
1 polymer ?
#
loop_
_entity_poly.entity_id
_entity_poly.type
_entity_poly.pdbx_seq_one_letter_code
_entity_poly.pdbx_strand_id
1 'polypeptide(L)'
;MRRKTPILLLAVGHACVDIYQGAVAALIPFFVAERDYTYAVASGIVLAASLLSSVAQPVFGALTDRWAMPWLLPVSTLLGGVGIALSGLNGSYGLTLFFVAVSGIGVAAYHPESARVARLASGGSHSAMSWFSLGGNIGFALAPLMVSAAIGHGSLHWTPVLVLPALAGAALCVPVLRMLARPQTGTAKTQAPRSADDVASFVKLSLAVVFRSIVFTGLSTFISLYAQQRTQGSTTAGTAALFVLFLGGAVGSVLGGFLAGRYDRVRVSRWSYLLSVAAVTGVIYAPGAAMFLFTALTSAGLYVPFSLQVTLGQDYLPSRIGTASGITLGLTVSIGGLISPLLGHLADTTTLQTALTPLIAMPALSWLLFRTLPEPTAPSTRTATPASTPAPTPASASASASAGQDAWTRSAQ
;
A
#
# COMPACT_ATOMS: atom_id res chain seq x y z
N MET A 1 18.59 -17.06 -13.37
CA MET A 1 18.28 -17.27 -11.95
C MET A 1 18.78 -16.14 -11.02
N ARG A 2 19.91 -15.46 -11.29
CA ARG A 2 20.49 -14.42 -10.39
C ARG A 2 19.69 -13.12 -10.20
N ARG A 3 18.71 -12.78 -11.04
CA ARG A 3 17.91 -11.53 -10.94
C ARG A 3 16.69 -11.62 -9.98
N LYS A 4 16.26 -12.83 -9.58
CA LYS A 4 15.08 -13.01 -8.71
C LYS A 4 15.40 -12.88 -7.22
N THR A 5 16.64 -13.16 -6.83
CA THR A 5 17.07 -13.17 -5.41
C THR A 5 16.91 -11.81 -4.72
N PRO A 6 17.34 -10.65 -5.30
CA PRO A 6 17.19 -9.37 -4.62
C PRO A 6 15.73 -8.99 -4.38
N ILE A 7 14.83 -9.27 -5.32
CA ILE A 7 13.41 -8.98 -5.17
C ILE A 7 12.77 -9.85 -4.09
N LEU A 8 13.14 -11.13 -4.00
CA LEU A 8 12.64 -12.01 -2.95
C LEU A 8 13.11 -11.54 -1.57
N LEU A 9 14.39 -11.19 -1.42
CA LEU A 9 14.91 -10.65 -0.17
C LEU A 9 14.24 -9.34 0.23
N LEU A 10 13.99 -8.46 -0.73
CA LEU A 10 13.23 -7.21 -0.52
C LEU A 10 11.77 -7.48 -0.15
N ALA A 11 11.12 -8.48 -0.75
CA ALA A 11 9.76 -8.87 -0.41
C ALA A 11 9.66 -9.39 1.04
N VAL A 12 10.61 -10.22 1.45
CA VAL A 12 10.68 -10.69 2.85
C VAL A 12 11.02 -9.54 3.80
N GLY A 13 11.97 -8.67 3.44
CA GLY A 13 12.27 -7.46 4.21
C GLY A 13 11.06 -6.54 4.36
N HIS A 14 10.27 -6.36 3.29
CA HIS A 14 9.01 -5.60 3.31
C HIS A 14 7.98 -6.23 4.26
N ALA A 15 7.87 -7.58 4.23
CA ALA A 15 7.01 -8.29 5.19
C ALA A 15 7.46 -8.03 6.64
N CYS A 16 8.75 -8.06 6.92
CA CYS A 16 9.28 -7.79 8.26
C CYS A 16 8.98 -6.37 8.75
N VAL A 17 8.85 -5.38 7.86
CA VAL A 17 8.50 -4.01 8.24
C VAL A 17 6.99 -3.84 8.41
N ASP A 18 6.19 -4.38 7.50
CA ASP A 18 4.73 -4.19 7.54
C ASP A 18 4.06 -4.99 8.65
N ILE A 19 4.74 -6.00 9.21
CA ILE A 19 4.36 -6.62 10.48
C ILE A 19 4.15 -5.55 11.57
N TYR A 20 5.00 -4.52 11.66
CA TYR A 20 4.89 -3.49 12.70
C TYR A 20 3.70 -2.57 12.50
N GLN A 21 3.33 -2.31 11.26
CA GLN A 21 2.11 -1.55 10.95
C GLN A 21 0.86 -2.32 11.38
N GLY A 22 0.81 -3.63 11.13
CA GLY A 22 -0.28 -4.50 11.58
C GLY A 22 -0.26 -4.77 13.09
N ALA A 23 0.93 -4.79 13.72
CA ALA A 23 1.11 -5.05 15.14
C ALA A 23 0.47 -3.97 16.02
N VAL A 24 0.44 -2.71 15.60
CA VAL A 24 -0.23 -1.64 16.34
C VAL A 24 -1.69 -2.02 16.63
N ALA A 25 -2.45 -2.41 15.61
CA ALA A 25 -3.83 -2.83 15.77
C ALA A 25 -3.98 -4.13 16.57
N ALA A 26 -3.05 -5.07 16.37
CA ALA A 26 -3.05 -6.35 17.09
C ALA A 26 -2.74 -6.22 18.60
N LEU A 27 -2.02 -5.17 19.00
CA LEU A 27 -1.72 -4.87 20.40
C LEU A 27 -2.89 -4.21 21.16
N ILE A 28 -3.86 -3.60 20.48
CA ILE A 28 -4.97 -2.86 21.11
C ILE A 28 -5.71 -3.70 22.15
N PRO A 29 -6.13 -4.96 21.89
CA PRO A 29 -6.84 -5.75 22.89
C PRO A 29 -6.01 -6.01 24.15
N PHE A 30 -4.68 -6.14 24.02
CA PHE A 30 -3.78 -6.36 25.17
C PHE A 30 -3.62 -5.09 26.00
N PHE A 31 -3.52 -3.92 25.36
CA PHE A 31 -3.51 -2.64 26.10
C PHE A 31 -4.83 -2.38 26.81
N VAL A 32 -5.98 -2.71 26.21
CA VAL A 32 -7.29 -2.61 26.87
C VAL A 32 -7.36 -3.56 28.07
N ALA A 33 -6.92 -4.81 27.90
CA ALA A 33 -7.05 -5.83 28.95
C ALA A 33 -6.07 -5.64 30.13
N GLU A 34 -4.82 -5.22 29.86
CA GLU A 34 -3.76 -5.16 30.88
C GLU A 34 -3.58 -3.77 31.51
N ARG A 35 -4.03 -2.71 30.81
CA ARG A 35 -3.86 -1.31 31.24
C ARG A 35 -5.17 -0.62 31.56
N ASP A 36 -6.29 -1.34 31.46
CA ASP A 36 -7.64 -0.80 31.65
C ASP A 36 -7.91 0.45 30.80
N TYR A 37 -7.31 0.49 29.59
CA TYR A 37 -7.53 1.61 28.67
C TYR A 37 -8.96 1.56 28.13
N THR A 38 -9.64 2.73 28.11
CA THR A 38 -10.88 2.88 27.34
C THR A 38 -10.61 2.72 25.84
N TYR A 39 -11.64 2.49 25.05
CA TYR A 39 -11.50 2.36 23.61
C TYR A 39 -10.96 3.64 22.95
N ALA A 40 -11.34 4.81 23.47
CA ALA A 40 -10.81 6.09 23.02
C ALA A 40 -9.30 6.20 23.28
N VAL A 41 -8.85 5.86 24.49
CA VAL A 41 -7.42 5.88 24.86
C VAL A 41 -6.62 4.87 24.03
N ALA A 42 -7.11 3.64 23.91
CA ALA A 42 -6.44 2.60 23.11
C ALA A 42 -6.33 2.98 21.63
N SER A 43 -7.38 3.57 21.06
CA SER A 43 -7.36 4.03 19.66
C SER A 43 -6.44 5.24 19.42
N GLY A 44 -6.11 6.00 20.45
CA GLY A 44 -5.08 7.03 20.42
C GLY A 44 -3.69 6.48 20.08
N ILE A 45 -3.42 5.19 20.38
CA ILE A 45 -2.19 4.49 19.99
C ILE A 45 -2.14 4.35 18.46
N VAL A 46 -3.26 3.99 17.81
CA VAL A 46 -3.37 3.91 16.35
C VAL A 46 -3.21 5.30 15.71
N LEU A 47 -3.79 6.33 16.34
CA LEU A 47 -3.61 7.71 15.90
C LEU A 47 -2.14 8.13 15.93
N ALA A 48 -1.41 7.83 17.01
CA ALA A 48 0.00 8.18 17.15
C ALA A 48 0.86 7.57 16.04
N ALA A 49 0.66 6.27 15.73
CA ALA A 49 1.33 5.60 14.62
C ALA A 49 1.00 6.24 13.27
N SER A 50 -0.28 6.51 13.02
CA SER A 50 -0.78 6.98 11.73
C SER A 50 -0.41 8.43 11.44
N LEU A 51 -0.52 9.31 12.43
CA LEU A 51 -0.32 10.76 12.27
C LEU A 51 1.12 11.08 11.87
N LEU A 52 2.10 10.53 12.62
CA LEU A 52 3.50 10.75 12.31
C LEU A 52 3.93 10.06 11.02
N SER A 53 3.42 8.86 10.75
CA SER A 53 3.67 8.15 9.49
C SER A 53 3.20 8.97 8.28
N SER A 54 2.04 9.64 8.39
CA SER A 54 1.46 10.44 7.31
C SER A 54 2.30 11.65 6.91
N VAL A 55 2.97 12.27 7.89
CA VAL A 55 3.86 13.42 7.67
C VAL A 55 5.25 12.94 7.25
N ALA A 56 5.75 11.89 7.90
CA ALA A 56 7.09 11.38 7.65
C ALA A 56 7.25 10.79 6.25
N GLN A 57 6.26 10.06 5.74
CA GLN A 57 6.37 9.37 4.45
C GLN A 57 6.59 10.31 3.26
N PRO A 58 5.86 11.43 3.07
CA PRO A 58 6.15 12.39 2.01
C PRO A 58 7.52 13.09 2.19
N VAL A 59 7.93 13.37 3.43
CA VAL A 59 9.23 13.99 3.73
C VAL A 59 10.36 13.05 3.31
N PHE A 60 10.32 11.79 3.74
CA PHE A 60 11.32 10.80 3.33
C PHE A 60 11.25 10.52 1.82
N GLY A 61 10.06 10.54 1.20
CA GLY A 61 9.91 10.47 -0.25
C GLY A 61 10.69 11.56 -0.97
N ALA A 62 10.51 12.83 -0.56
CA ALA A 62 11.22 13.97 -1.13
C ALA A 62 12.74 13.90 -0.89
N LEU A 63 13.17 13.38 0.26
CA LEU A 63 14.59 13.19 0.59
C LEU A 63 15.21 12.10 -0.28
N THR A 64 14.54 10.95 -0.43
CA THR A 64 15.05 9.82 -1.23
C THR A 64 15.02 10.10 -2.74
N ASP A 65 14.19 11.03 -3.20
CA ASP A 65 14.21 11.52 -4.58
C ASP A 65 15.47 12.37 -4.87
N ARG A 66 15.96 13.10 -3.86
CA ARG A 66 17.16 13.93 -3.99
C ARG A 66 18.44 13.16 -3.72
N TRP A 67 18.43 12.30 -2.71
CA TRP A 67 19.59 11.54 -2.24
C TRP A 67 19.25 10.07 -2.13
N ALA A 68 20.00 9.21 -2.79
CA ALA A 68 19.90 7.78 -2.57
C ALA A 68 20.38 7.45 -1.14
N MET A 69 19.48 6.94 -0.31
CA MET A 69 19.75 6.62 1.11
C MET A 69 19.49 5.13 1.40
N PRO A 70 20.20 4.19 0.74
CA PRO A 70 19.92 2.77 0.90
C PRO A 70 20.15 2.26 2.33
N TRP A 71 21.01 2.94 3.13
CA TRP A 71 21.19 2.67 4.55
C TRP A 71 19.93 2.90 5.39
N LEU A 72 18.97 3.67 4.84
CA LEU A 72 17.69 3.95 5.50
C LEU A 72 16.87 2.64 5.67
N LEU A 73 16.99 1.68 4.75
CA LEU A 73 16.28 0.40 4.82
C LEU A 73 16.53 -0.35 6.15
N PRO A 74 17.75 -0.74 6.51
CA PRO A 74 17.99 -1.43 7.77
C PRO A 74 17.69 -0.55 9.00
N VAL A 75 18.03 0.74 8.96
CA VAL A 75 17.80 1.64 10.10
C VAL A 75 16.32 1.84 10.38
N SER A 76 15.52 2.10 9.34
CA SER A 76 14.08 2.28 9.48
C SER A 76 13.37 0.99 9.91
N THR A 77 13.83 -0.16 9.43
CA THR A 77 13.32 -1.48 9.87
C THR A 77 13.56 -1.68 11.37
N LEU A 78 14.79 -1.41 11.85
CA LEU A 78 15.12 -1.50 13.28
C LEU A 78 14.32 -0.50 14.11
N LEU A 79 14.17 0.73 13.63
CA LEU A 79 13.38 1.77 14.31
C LEU A 79 11.93 1.34 14.48
N GLY A 80 11.32 0.75 13.42
CA GLY A 80 9.98 0.18 13.46
C GLY A 80 9.84 -0.90 14.52
N GLY A 81 10.79 -1.85 14.54
CA GLY A 81 10.78 -2.97 15.47
C GLY A 81 11.05 -2.58 16.92
N VAL A 82 12.05 -1.73 17.15
CA VAL A 82 12.40 -1.25 18.50
C VAL A 82 11.25 -0.43 19.10
N GLY A 83 10.58 0.42 18.28
CA GLY A 83 9.42 1.16 18.74
C GLY A 83 8.31 0.26 19.26
N ILE A 84 7.91 -0.76 18.50
CA ILE A 84 6.90 -1.73 18.96
C ILE A 84 7.40 -2.53 20.15
N ALA A 85 8.65 -2.99 20.14
CA ALA A 85 9.23 -3.79 21.22
C ALA A 85 9.21 -3.04 22.58
N LEU A 86 9.44 -1.74 22.58
CA LEU A 86 9.45 -0.92 23.81
C LEU A 86 8.07 -0.41 24.22
N SER A 87 7.07 -0.46 23.35
CA SER A 87 5.75 0.11 23.58
C SER A 87 4.99 -0.53 24.75
N GLY A 88 5.22 -1.81 25.03
CA GLY A 88 4.55 -2.56 26.11
C GLY A 88 5.29 -2.56 27.45
N LEU A 89 6.56 -2.16 27.50
CA LEU A 89 7.38 -2.25 28.73
C LEU A 89 7.02 -1.23 29.81
N ASN A 90 6.46 -0.09 29.42
CA ASN A 90 6.22 1.02 30.32
C ASN A 90 4.74 1.14 30.70
N GLY A 91 4.44 1.45 31.99
CA GLY A 91 3.10 1.74 32.47
C GLY A 91 2.55 3.09 32.00
N SER A 92 3.40 3.96 31.42
CA SER A 92 3.00 5.31 30.99
C SER A 92 2.39 5.30 29.59
N TYR A 93 1.18 5.84 29.46
CA TYR A 93 0.49 6.04 28.18
C TYR A 93 1.32 6.92 27.22
N GLY A 94 1.90 8.01 27.75
CA GLY A 94 2.74 8.91 26.93
C GLY A 94 3.96 8.21 26.32
N LEU A 95 4.63 7.31 27.08
CA LEU A 95 5.74 6.51 26.56
C LEU A 95 5.28 5.46 25.53
N THR A 96 4.13 4.84 25.74
CA THR A 96 3.53 3.95 24.76
C THR A 96 3.27 4.70 23.44
N LEU A 97 2.64 5.89 23.50
CA LEU A 97 2.42 6.73 22.30
C LEU A 97 3.74 7.11 21.62
N PHE A 98 4.73 7.50 22.40
CA PHE A 98 6.05 7.87 21.88
C PHE A 98 6.70 6.71 21.11
N PHE A 99 6.77 5.53 21.70
CA PHE A 99 7.41 4.37 21.07
C PHE A 99 6.63 3.88 19.84
N VAL A 100 5.31 3.89 19.88
CA VAL A 100 4.48 3.53 18.72
C VAL A 100 4.63 4.58 17.60
N ALA A 101 4.73 5.86 17.93
CA ALA A 101 4.99 6.92 16.98
C ALA A 101 6.38 6.78 16.33
N VAL A 102 7.41 6.42 17.11
CA VAL A 102 8.76 6.11 16.60
C VAL A 102 8.71 4.93 15.64
N SER A 103 7.95 3.87 15.96
CA SER A 103 7.71 2.76 15.04
C SER A 103 7.05 3.23 13.74
N GLY A 104 6.01 4.06 13.83
CA GLY A 104 5.33 4.64 12.67
C GLY A 104 6.26 5.44 11.74
N ILE A 105 7.17 6.23 12.32
CA ILE A 105 8.21 6.94 11.56
C ILE A 105 9.15 5.96 10.86
N GLY A 106 9.58 4.89 11.55
CA GLY A 106 10.41 3.84 10.97
C GLY A 106 9.75 3.20 9.75
N VAL A 107 8.50 2.76 9.91
CA VAL A 107 7.73 2.18 8.80
C VAL A 107 7.57 3.18 7.65
N ALA A 108 7.25 4.45 7.94
CA ALA A 108 7.09 5.50 6.94
C ALA A 108 8.37 5.80 6.15
N ALA A 109 9.52 5.79 6.81
CA ALA A 109 10.82 6.04 6.19
C ALA A 109 11.27 4.89 5.28
N TYR A 110 10.87 3.64 5.60
CA TYR A 110 11.20 2.46 4.81
C TYR A 110 10.59 2.49 3.41
N HIS A 111 9.31 2.84 3.29
CA HIS A 111 8.52 2.64 2.06
C HIS A 111 9.07 3.36 0.83
N PRO A 112 9.40 4.67 0.85
CA PRO A 112 9.89 5.35 -0.34
C PRO A 112 11.21 4.77 -0.86
N GLU A 113 12.16 4.54 0.04
CA GLU A 113 13.47 4.01 -0.34
C GLU A 113 13.39 2.55 -0.77
N SER A 114 12.59 1.72 -0.09
CA SER A 114 12.40 0.32 -0.47
C SER A 114 11.74 0.17 -1.84
N ALA A 115 10.75 1.02 -2.16
CA ALA A 115 10.13 1.06 -3.48
C ALA A 115 11.13 1.48 -4.57
N ARG A 116 12.00 2.47 -4.29
CA ARG A 116 13.08 2.89 -5.19
C ARG A 116 14.07 1.74 -5.44
N VAL A 117 14.54 1.10 -4.37
CA VAL A 117 15.48 -0.03 -4.44
C VAL A 117 14.86 -1.24 -5.15
N ALA A 118 13.59 -1.56 -4.86
CA ALA A 118 12.86 -2.63 -5.53
C ALA A 118 12.68 -2.36 -7.03
N ARG A 119 12.42 -1.11 -7.42
CA ARG A 119 12.34 -0.72 -8.83
C ARG A 119 13.67 -0.95 -9.56
N LEU A 120 14.78 -0.58 -8.93
CA LEU A 120 16.11 -0.85 -9.47
C LEU A 120 16.37 -2.36 -9.59
N ALA A 121 16.08 -3.13 -8.54
CA ALA A 121 16.27 -4.58 -8.51
C ALA A 121 15.38 -5.32 -9.51
N SER A 122 14.17 -4.81 -9.78
CA SER A 122 13.20 -5.39 -10.71
C SER A 122 13.60 -5.22 -12.18
N GLY A 123 14.48 -4.27 -12.49
CA GLY A 123 14.84 -3.93 -13.88
C GLY A 123 13.62 -3.51 -14.72
N GLY A 124 12.59 -2.92 -14.09
CA GLY A 124 11.34 -2.49 -14.75
C GLY A 124 10.27 -3.58 -14.86
N SER A 125 10.48 -4.77 -14.29
CA SER A 125 9.50 -5.85 -14.32
C SER A 125 8.32 -5.58 -13.37
N HIS A 126 7.11 -5.48 -13.93
CA HIS A 126 5.87 -5.33 -13.15
C HIS A 126 5.61 -6.54 -12.23
N SER A 127 5.87 -7.76 -12.71
CA SER A 127 5.71 -8.98 -11.90
C SER A 127 6.64 -8.97 -10.68
N ALA A 128 7.89 -8.52 -10.83
CA ALA A 128 8.83 -8.42 -9.71
C ALA A 128 8.36 -7.38 -8.67
N MET A 129 7.82 -6.25 -9.11
CA MET A 129 7.23 -5.25 -8.21
C MET A 129 5.99 -5.78 -7.50
N SER A 130 5.19 -6.61 -8.15
CA SER A 130 4.02 -7.27 -7.50
C SER A 130 4.46 -8.22 -6.39
N TRP A 131 5.53 -8.99 -6.58
CA TRP A 131 6.11 -9.84 -5.52
C TRP A 131 6.60 -9.01 -4.32
N PHE A 132 7.24 -7.85 -4.59
CA PHE A 132 7.65 -6.94 -3.53
C PHE A 132 6.45 -6.42 -2.72
N SER A 133 5.38 -5.98 -3.39
CA SER A 133 4.15 -5.50 -2.74
C SER A 133 3.42 -6.60 -1.98
N LEU A 134 3.41 -7.83 -2.52
CA LEU A 134 2.81 -8.99 -1.84
C LEU A 134 3.51 -9.27 -0.51
N GLY A 135 4.85 -9.06 -0.44
CA GLY A 135 5.60 -9.18 0.81
C GLY A 135 5.01 -8.32 1.93
N GLY A 136 4.76 -7.03 1.68
CA GLY A 136 4.14 -6.13 2.65
C GLY A 136 2.76 -6.60 3.11
N ASN A 137 1.89 -6.98 2.17
CA ASN A 137 0.56 -7.49 2.51
C ASN A 137 0.61 -8.76 3.38
N ILE A 138 1.57 -9.66 3.11
CA ILE A 138 1.81 -10.85 3.94
C ILE A 138 2.26 -10.45 5.34
N GLY A 139 3.19 -9.48 5.45
CA GLY A 139 3.63 -8.94 6.74
C GLY A 139 2.47 -8.42 7.58
N PHE A 140 1.60 -7.61 6.97
CA PHE A 140 0.38 -7.12 7.61
C PHE A 140 -0.49 -8.26 8.14
N ALA A 141 -0.74 -9.28 7.32
CA ALA A 141 -1.57 -10.42 7.69
C ALA A 141 -0.93 -11.27 8.82
N LEU A 142 0.39 -11.41 8.85
CA LEU A 142 1.09 -12.18 9.88
C LEU A 142 1.15 -11.46 11.23
N ALA A 143 0.99 -10.14 11.28
CA ALA A 143 1.13 -9.34 12.49
C ALA A 143 0.25 -9.82 13.65
N PRO A 144 -1.07 -10.07 13.50
CA PRO A 144 -1.90 -10.54 14.61
C PRO A 144 -1.47 -11.90 15.14
N LEU A 145 -1.02 -12.81 14.25
CA LEU A 145 -0.53 -14.13 14.64
C LEU A 145 0.77 -14.03 15.43
N MET A 146 1.70 -13.18 14.98
CA MET A 146 2.96 -12.95 15.67
C MET A 146 2.75 -12.31 17.04
N VAL A 147 1.92 -11.27 17.13
CA VAL A 147 1.59 -10.62 18.41
C VAL A 147 0.92 -11.61 19.36
N SER A 148 -0.06 -12.39 18.88
CA SER A 148 -0.71 -13.42 19.69
C SER A 148 0.25 -14.50 20.15
N ALA A 149 1.18 -14.97 19.31
CA ALA A 149 2.18 -15.96 19.68
C ALA A 149 3.19 -15.42 20.70
N ALA A 150 3.59 -14.14 20.57
CA ALA A 150 4.57 -13.53 21.47
C ALA A 150 4.00 -13.20 22.86
N ILE A 151 2.77 -12.66 22.92
CA ILE A 151 2.20 -12.11 24.16
C ILE A 151 0.86 -12.73 24.56
N GLY A 152 0.26 -13.60 23.75
CA GLY A 152 -1.08 -14.17 24.02
C GLY A 152 -1.17 -15.05 25.25
N HIS A 153 -0.06 -15.63 25.71
CA HIS A 153 0.05 -16.45 26.93
C HIS A 153 0.82 -15.76 28.07
N GLY A 154 1.24 -14.51 27.86
CA GLY A 154 2.01 -13.74 28.82
C GLY A 154 1.37 -12.39 29.07
N SER A 155 2.19 -11.36 29.09
CA SER A 155 1.78 -9.98 29.25
C SER A 155 2.50 -9.09 28.25
N LEU A 156 2.14 -7.80 28.24
CA LEU A 156 2.82 -6.76 27.44
C LEU A 156 4.34 -6.69 27.71
N HIS A 157 4.85 -7.27 28.81
CA HIS A 157 6.29 -7.40 29.06
C HIS A 157 7.02 -8.25 28.01
N TRP A 158 6.32 -9.08 27.26
CA TRP A 158 6.88 -9.87 26.16
C TRP A 158 6.98 -9.13 24.83
N THR A 159 6.53 -7.87 24.76
CA THR A 159 6.66 -7.06 23.53
C THR A 159 8.10 -6.96 23.00
N PRO A 160 9.20 -7.03 23.80
CA PRO A 160 10.57 -7.07 23.27
C PRO A 160 10.84 -8.19 22.26
N VAL A 161 10.14 -9.31 22.37
CA VAL A 161 10.27 -10.44 21.41
C VAL A 161 9.87 -9.99 20.00
N LEU A 162 8.99 -9.02 19.89
CA LEU A 162 8.55 -8.45 18.60
C LEU A 162 9.67 -7.71 17.83
N VAL A 163 10.87 -7.54 18.41
CA VAL A 163 12.02 -6.98 17.69
C VAL A 163 12.60 -7.97 16.66
N LEU A 164 12.35 -9.28 16.83
CA LEU A 164 12.98 -10.33 16.02
C LEU A 164 12.76 -10.17 14.50
N PRO A 165 11.56 -9.86 13.98
CA PRO A 165 11.39 -9.58 12.57
C PRO A 165 12.21 -8.37 12.06
N ALA A 166 12.41 -7.33 12.90
CA ALA A 166 13.25 -6.19 12.52
C ALA A 166 14.71 -6.57 12.38
N LEU A 167 15.23 -7.39 13.29
CA LEU A 167 16.60 -7.91 13.20
C LEU A 167 16.77 -8.75 11.93
N ALA A 168 15.82 -9.63 11.64
CA ALA A 168 15.84 -10.45 10.42
C ALA A 168 15.73 -9.57 9.17
N GLY A 169 14.78 -8.63 9.11
CA GLY A 169 14.58 -7.72 7.99
C GLY A 169 15.78 -6.81 7.74
N ALA A 170 16.37 -6.24 8.78
CA ALA A 170 17.58 -5.42 8.68
C ALA A 170 18.77 -6.25 8.16
N ALA A 171 18.95 -7.47 8.66
CA ALA A 171 19.99 -8.38 8.17
C ALA A 171 19.80 -8.72 6.69
N LEU A 172 18.56 -8.95 6.24
CA LEU A 172 18.24 -9.20 4.83
C LEU A 172 18.48 -8.00 3.91
N CYS A 173 18.43 -6.77 4.43
CA CYS A 173 18.77 -5.59 3.64
C CYS A 173 20.26 -5.55 3.26
N VAL A 174 21.17 -6.04 4.10
CA VAL A 174 22.62 -5.96 3.87
C VAL A 174 23.05 -6.63 2.56
N PRO A 175 22.71 -7.91 2.26
CA PRO A 175 23.07 -8.52 0.99
C PRO A 175 22.44 -7.81 -0.21
N VAL A 176 21.20 -7.31 -0.09
CA VAL A 176 20.53 -6.55 -1.16
C VAL A 176 21.32 -5.30 -1.49
N LEU A 177 21.74 -4.53 -0.48
CA LEU A 177 22.51 -3.31 -0.66
C LEU A 177 23.87 -3.58 -1.31
N ARG A 178 24.56 -4.66 -0.89
CA ARG A 178 25.83 -5.09 -1.52
C ARG A 178 25.66 -5.51 -2.99
N MET A 179 24.53 -6.15 -3.33
CA MET A 179 24.24 -6.56 -4.71
C MET A 179 23.92 -5.38 -5.63
N LEU A 180 23.33 -4.31 -5.08
CA LEU A 180 22.91 -3.12 -5.84
C LEU A 180 23.95 -1.98 -5.84
N ALA A 181 25.00 -2.07 -5.02
CA ALA A 181 26.09 -1.10 -4.98
C ALA A 181 26.92 -1.04 -6.29
N ARG A 182 26.68 -1.95 -7.25
CA ARG A 182 27.32 -1.92 -8.58
C ARG A 182 26.62 -0.88 -9.46
N PRO A 183 27.37 -0.01 -10.18
CA PRO A 183 26.76 1.01 -11.03
C PRO A 183 25.83 0.40 -12.06
N GLN A 184 24.58 0.79 -12.04
CA GLN A 184 23.63 0.49 -13.10
C GLN A 184 23.46 1.72 -13.98
N THR A 185 23.85 1.63 -15.24
CA THR A 185 23.57 2.63 -16.27
C THR A 185 22.06 2.62 -16.55
N GLY A 186 21.32 3.52 -15.92
CA GLY A 186 19.89 3.67 -16.12
C GLY A 186 19.58 4.64 -17.26
N THR A 187 18.87 4.20 -18.28
CA THR A 187 18.32 5.05 -19.32
C THR A 187 17.17 5.90 -18.77
N ALA A 188 17.27 7.22 -18.94
CA ALA A 188 16.21 8.16 -18.67
C ALA A 188 14.98 7.84 -19.54
N LYS A 189 13.81 7.70 -18.91
CA LYS A 189 12.55 7.50 -19.64
C LYS A 189 12.09 8.83 -20.23
N THR A 190 11.88 8.84 -21.54
CA THR A 190 11.17 9.90 -22.28
C THR A 190 9.77 10.09 -21.71
N GLN A 191 9.43 11.31 -21.32
CA GLN A 191 8.10 11.67 -20.86
C GLN A 191 7.13 11.65 -22.05
N ALA A 192 6.02 10.91 -21.92
CA ALA A 192 4.90 10.97 -22.84
C ALA A 192 4.21 12.36 -22.81
N PRO A 193 3.52 12.77 -23.88
CA PRO A 193 2.76 14.04 -23.90
C PRO A 193 1.73 14.06 -22.77
N ARG A 194 1.71 15.16 -22.01
CA ARG A 194 0.82 15.33 -20.85
C ARG A 194 -0.58 15.72 -21.33
N SER A 195 -1.59 14.94 -20.98
CA SER A 195 -2.99 15.34 -21.05
C SER A 195 -3.31 16.41 -19.99
N ALA A 196 -4.44 17.11 -20.13
CA ALA A 196 -4.89 18.09 -19.13
C ALA A 196 -5.28 17.41 -17.80
N ASP A 197 -5.02 18.08 -16.67
CA ASP A 197 -5.40 17.61 -15.34
C ASP A 197 -6.92 17.69 -15.15
N ASP A 198 -7.54 16.60 -14.69
CA ASP A 198 -8.95 16.55 -14.23
C ASP A 198 -8.98 16.58 -12.68
N VAL A 199 -8.85 17.79 -12.16
CA VAL A 199 -8.85 18.05 -10.72
C VAL A 199 -10.18 17.65 -10.07
N ALA A 200 -11.32 17.83 -10.76
CA ALA A 200 -12.63 17.51 -10.22
C ALA A 200 -12.79 16.00 -9.96
N SER A 201 -12.39 15.15 -10.92
CA SER A 201 -12.39 13.71 -10.77
C SER A 201 -11.37 13.26 -9.72
N PHE A 202 -10.21 13.90 -9.64
CA PHE A 202 -9.21 13.61 -8.63
C PHE A 202 -9.70 13.89 -7.20
N VAL A 203 -10.40 15.00 -6.96
CA VAL A 203 -11.00 15.32 -5.64
C VAL A 203 -12.05 14.29 -5.25
N LYS A 204 -12.94 13.89 -6.17
CA LYS A 204 -13.94 12.82 -5.91
C LYS A 204 -13.27 11.49 -5.57
N LEU A 205 -12.21 11.13 -6.32
CA LEU A 205 -11.41 9.93 -6.04
C LEU A 205 -10.78 9.99 -4.65
N SER A 206 -10.16 11.14 -4.31
CA SER A 206 -9.53 11.35 -2.99
C SER A 206 -10.53 11.20 -1.85
N LEU A 207 -11.75 11.73 -2.03
CA LEU A 207 -12.82 11.60 -1.04
C LEU A 207 -13.27 10.13 -0.87
N ALA A 208 -13.35 9.36 -1.97
CA ALA A 208 -13.65 7.93 -1.91
C ALA A 208 -12.54 7.15 -1.20
N VAL A 209 -11.26 7.54 -1.38
CA VAL A 209 -10.11 6.98 -0.65
C VAL A 209 -10.23 7.26 0.85
N VAL A 210 -10.66 8.46 1.23
CA VAL A 210 -10.92 8.83 2.64
C VAL A 210 -11.97 7.91 3.25
N PHE A 211 -13.12 7.75 2.62
CA PHE A 211 -14.19 6.89 3.15
C PHE A 211 -13.73 5.43 3.28
N ARG A 212 -13.00 4.91 2.31
CA ARG A 212 -12.39 3.58 2.38
C ARG A 212 -11.43 3.45 3.57
N SER A 213 -10.58 4.45 3.77
CA SER A 213 -9.61 4.50 4.87
C SER A 213 -10.29 4.46 6.25
N ILE A 214 -11.38 5.20 6.42
CA ILE A 214 -12.17 5.23 7.66
C ILE A 214 -12.67 3.82 8.00
N VAL A 215 -13.23 3.10 7.00
CA VAL A 215 -13.71 1.72 7.23
C VAL A 215 -12.57 0.79 7.62
N PHE A 216 -11.49 0.80 6.82
CA PHE A 216 -10.38 -0.12 7.05
C PHE A 216 -9.72 0.13 8.40
N THR A 217 -9.39 1.39 8.73
CA THR A 217 -8.74 1.71 10.00
C THR A 217 -9.68 1.52 11.19
N GLY A 218 -10.96 1.88 11.06
CA GLY A 218 -11.96 1.63 12.10
C GLY A 218 -12.12 0.14 12.39
N LEU A 219 -12.25 -0.70 11.35
CA LEU A 219 -12.31 -2.14 11.53
C LEU A 219 -10.99 -2.70 12.06
N SER A 220 -9.83 -2.33 11.52
CA SER A 220 -8.55 -2.86 12.01
C SER A 220 -8.31 -2.53 13.48
N THR A 221 -8.77 -1.37 13.95
CA THR A 221 -8.64 -0.96 15.35
C THR A 221 -9.54 -1.79 16.28
N PHE A 222 -10.78 -2.07 15.86
CA PHE A 222 -11.79 -2.58 16.80
C PHE A 222 -12.26 -4.00 16.49
N ILE A 223 -11.97 -4.59 15.32
CA ILE A 223 -12.50 -5.91 14.93
C ILE A 223 -12.08 -7.03 15.89
N SER A 224 -10.85 -6.96 16.43
CA SER A 224 -10.37 -7.95 17.38
C SER A 224 -11.16 -7.89 18.68
N LEU A 225 -11.38 -6.70 19.24
CA LEU A 225 -12.21 -6.48 20.44
C LEU A 225 -13.67 -6.85 20.17
N TYR A 226 -14.20 -6.47 19.01
CA TYR A 226 -15.57 -6.79 18.62
C TYR A 226 -15.79 -8.30 18.49
N ALA A 227 -14.85 -9.01 17.87
CA ALA A 227 -14.92 -10.46 17.76
C ALA A 227 -14.82 -11.15 19.12
N GLN A 228 -13.96 -10.66 20.04
CA GLN A 228 -13.88 -11.17 21.40
C GLN A 228 -15.21 -11.01 22.12
N GLN A 229 -15.86 -9.84 22.07
CA GLN A 229 -17.18 -9.63 22.68
C GLN A 229 -18.26 -10.57 22.12
N ARG A 230 -18.22 -10.84 20.80
CA ARG A 230 -19.18 -11.72 20.11
C ARG A 230 -18.94 -13.21 20.37
N THR A 231 -17.77 -13.59 20.88
CA THR A 231 -17.33 -14.97 21.12
C THR A 231 -16.97 -15.24 22.59
N GLN A 232 -17.66 -14.61 23.51
CA GLN A 232 -17.50 -14.81 24.95
C GLN A 232 -16.07 -14.61 25.47
N GLY A 233 -15.35 -13.61 24.93
CA GLY A 233 -14.02 -13.25 25.38
C GLY A 233 -12.87 -14.02 24.72
N SER A 234 -13.12 -14.78 23.66
CA SER A 234 -12.07 -15.55 22.96
C SER A 234 -11.02 -14.65 22.31
N THR A 235 -9.82 -14.61 22.86
CA THR A 235 -8.66 -13.90 22.29
C THR A 235 -8.26 -14.48 20.92
N THR A 236 -8.39 -15.79 20.76
CA THR A 236 -8.16 -16.48 19.47
C THR A 236 -9.12 -15.97 18.39
N ALA A 237 -10.39 -15.78 18.72
CA ALA A 237 -11.37 -15.23 17.78
C ALA A 237 -11.04 -13.79 17.39
N GLY A 238 -10.58 -12.97 18.33
CA GLY A 238 -10.10 -11.61 18.04
C GLY A 238 -8.90 -11.59 17.10
N THR A 239 -7.90 -12.42 17.38
CA THR A 239 -6.71 -12.59 16.52
C THR A 239 -7.09 -13.08 15.13
N ALA A 240 -7.97 -14.09 15.04
CA ALA A 240 -8.45 -14.63 13.77
C ALA A 240 -9.22 -13.58 12.95
N ALA A 241 -10.06 -12.76 13.59
CA ALA A 241 -10.81 -11.71 12.90
C ALA A 241 -9.86 -10.67 12.25
N LEU A 242 -8.85 -10.22 12.98
CA LEU A 242 -7.86 -9.28 12.48
C LEU A 242 -6.97 -9.91 11.39
N PHE A 243 -6.55 -11.17 11.58
CA PHE A 243 -5.83 -11.92 10.55
C PHE A 243 -6.64 -12.02 9.26
N VAL A 244 -7.92 -12.40 9.35
CA VAL A 244 -8.83 -12.51 8.19
C VAL A 244 -9.01 -11.14 7.51
N LEU A 245 -9.13 -10.06 8.30
CA LEU A 245 -9.20 -8.70 7.75
C LEU A 245 -7.95 -8.37 6.92
N PHE A 246 -6.77 -8.62 7.43
CA PHE A 246 -5.53 -8.30 6.72
C PHE A 246 -5.25 -9.24 5.54
N LEU A 247 -5.50 -10.54 5.70
CA LEU A 247 -5.36 -11.51 4.62
C LEU A 247 -6.36 -11.24 3.47
N GLY A 248 -7.60 -10.87 3.80
CA GLY A 248 -8.60 -10.45 2.82
C GLY A 248 -8.13 -9.26 1.99
N GLY A 249 -7.39 -8.33 2.61
CA GLY A 249 -6.75 -7.20 1.91
C GLY A 249 -5.68 -7.65 0.91
N ALA A 250 -4.83 -8.60 1.28
CA ALA A 250 -3.84 -9.17 0.37
C ALA A 250 -4.51 -9.82 -0.85
N VAL A 251 -5.54 -10.64 -0.62
CA VAL A 251 -6.33 -11.29 -1.67
C VAL A 251 -7.04 -10.24 -2.54
N GLY A 252 -7.66 -9.23 -1.92
CA GLY A 252 -8.35 -8.14 -2.63
C GLY A 252 -7.42 -7.37 -3.55
N SER A 253 -6.19 -7.07 -3.12
CA SER A 253 -5.20 -6.37 -3.94
C SER A 253 -4.82 -7.17 -5.20
N VAL A 254 -4.66 -8.49 -5.09
CA VAL A 254 -4.37 -9.38 -6.22
C VAL A 254 -5.58 -9.45 -7.17
N LEU A 255 -6.78 -9.63 -6.61
CA LEU A 255 -8.03 -9.66 -7.39
C LEU A 255 -8.26 -8.34 -8.14
N GLY A 256 -7.95 -7.21 -7.51
CA GLY A 256 -8.06 -5.89 -8.12
C GLY A 256 -7.22 -5.77 -9.39
N GLY A 257 -5.96 -6.19 -9.32
CA GLY A 257 -5.06 -6.21 -10.48
C GLY A 257 -5.57 -7.12 -11.60
N PHE A 258 -6.07 -8.30 -11.26
CA PHE A 258 -6.62 -9.25 -12.22
C PHE A 258 -7.91 -8.72 -12.90
N LEU A 259 -8.83 -8.16 -12.12
CA LEU A 259 -10.09 -7.62 -12.63
C LEU A 259 -9.88 -6.39 -13.52
N ALA A 260 -8.92 -5.53 -13.17
CA ALA A 260 -8.58 -4.35 -13.98
C ALA A 260 -7.94 -4.71 -15.35
N GLY A 261 -7.40 -5.92 -15.49
CA GLY A 261 -6.95 -6.44 -16.79
C GLY A 261 -8.10 -6.83 -17.72
N ARG A 262 -9.34 -6.93 -17.22
CA ARG A 262 -10.52 -7.38 -17.97
C ARG A 262 -11.64 -6.34 -18.03
N TYR A 263 -11.71 -5.46 -17.06
CA TYR A 263 -12.78 -4.45 -16.89
C TYR A 263 -12.19 -3.10 -16.57
N ASP A 264 -12.96 -2.05 -16.80
CA ASP A 264 -12.59 -0.67 -16.44
C ASP A 264 -12.36 -0.54 -14.94
N ARG A 265 -11.30 0.17 -14.53
CA ARG A 265 -10.91 0.37 -13.13
C ARG A 265 -12.02 1.04 -12.31
N VAL A 266 -12.70 2.02 -12.89
CA VAL A 266 -13.86 2.69 -12.26
C VAL A 266 -14.99 1.71 -12.06
N ARG A 267 -15.30 0.87 -13.05
CA ARG A 267 -16.35 -0.14 -12.96
C ARG A 267 -16.05 -1.20 -11.88
N VAL A 268 -14.83 -1.72 -11.85
CA VAL A 268 -14.37 -2.67 -10.83
C VAL A 268 -14.50 -2.06 -9.45
N SER A 269 -14.00 -0.84 -9.24
CA SER A 269 -14.04 -0.15 -7.95
C SER A 269 -15.49 0.10 -7.49
N ARG A 270 -16.37 0.49 -8.40
CA ARG A 270 -17.79 0.74 -8.11
C ARG A 270 -18.50 -0.52 -7.59
N TRP A 271 -18.32 -1.67 -8.25
CA TRP A 271 -18.93 -2.92 -7.79
C TRP A 271 -18.33 -3.43 -6.49
N SER A 272 -17.02 -3.21 -6.31
CA SER A 272 -16.32 -3.57 -5.09
C SER A 272 -16.85 -2.79 -3.88
N TYR A 273 -17.10 -1.50 -4.01
CA TYR A 273 -17.70 -0.70 -2.94
C TYR A 273 -19.15 -1.10 -2.65
N LEU A 274 -19.95 -1.42 -3.68
CA LEU A 274 -21.31 -1.89 -3.46
C LEU A 274 -21.32 -3.21 -2.67
N LEU A 275 -20.44 -4.16 -3.02
CA LEU A 275 -20.24 -5.38 -2.25
C LEU A 275 -19.82 -5.08 -0.80
N SER A 276 -18.92 -4.11 -0.62
CA SER A 276 -18.43 -3.71 0.70
C SER A 276 -19.54 -3.18 1.61
N VAL A 277 -20.58 -2.52 1.07
CA VAL A 277 -21.75 -2.09 1.89
C VAL A 277 -22.41 -3.30 2.56
N ALA A 278 -22.76 -4.33 1.77
CA ALA A 278 -23.36 -5.55 2.31
C ALA A 278 -22.40 -6.30 3.24
N ALA A 279 -21.11 -6.32 2.89
CA ALA A 279 -20.11 -7.02 3.68
C ALA A 279 -19.89 -6.35 5.04
N VAL A 280 -19.75 -5.03 5.12
CA VAL A 280 -19.61 -4.28 6.40
C VAL A 280 -20.86 -4.45 7.25
N THR A 281 -22.07 -4.44 6.64
CA THR A 281 -23.32 -4.74 7.36
C THR A 281 -23.27 -6.15 7.96
N GLY A 282 -22.78 -7.13 7.20
CA GLY A 282 -22.61 -8.49 7.68
C GLY A 282 -21.58 -8.60 8.82
N VAL A 283 -20.46 -7.88 8.77
CA VAL A 283 -19.49 -7.84 9.90
C VAL A 283 -20.17 -7.42 11.19
N ILE A 284 -21.06 -6.42 11.14
CA ILE A 284 -21.66 -5.81 12.33
C ILE A 284 -22.85 -6.62 12.85
N TYR A 285 -23.67 -7.19 11.96
CA TYR A 285 -24.95 -7.76 12.33
C TYR A 285 -25.06 -9.28 12.14
N ALA A 286 -24.18 -9.91 11.33
CA ALA A 286 -24.29 -11.36 11.11
C ALA A 286 -23.95 -12.15 12.38
N PRO A 287 -24.73 -13.21 12.71
CA PRO A 287 -24.49 -14.02 13.90
C PRO A 287 -23.32 -14.99 13.75
N GLY A 288 -22.70 -15.33 14.87
CA GLY A 288 -21.73 -16.41 14.96
C GLY A 288 -20.53 -16.28 14.01
N ALA A 289 -20.12 -17.40 13.41
CA ALA A 289 -18.96 -17.49 12.53
C ALA A 289 -19.13 -16.75 11.18
N ALA A 290 -20.35 -16.40 10.79
CA ALA A 290 -20.59 -15.64 9.54
C ALA A 290 -19.88 -14.28 9.54
N MET A 291 -19.63 -13.68 10.71
CA MET A 291 -18.86 -12.45 10.85
C MET A 291 -17.47 -12.55 10.19
N PHE A 292 -16.78 -13.68 10.31
CA PHE A 292 -15.45 -13.88 9.70
C PHE A 292 -15.51 -13.88 8.18
N LEU A 293 -16.54 -14.51 7.59
CA LEU A 293 -16.77 -14.47 6.15
C LEU A 293 -16.99 -13.03 5.68
N PHE A 294 -17.85 -12.28 6.37
CA PHE A 294 -18.10 -10.88 6.03
C PHE A 294 -16.89 -9.99 6.27
N THR A 295 -16.05 -10.30 7.24
CA THR A 295 -14.76 -9.61 7.45
C THR A 295 -13.82 -9.82 6.26
N ALA A 296 -13.69 -11.06 5.76
CA ALA A 296 -12.92 -11.37 4.56
C ALA A 296 -13.46 -10.64 3.32
N LEU A 297 -14.77 -10.67 3.10
CA LEU A 297 -15.44 -10.00 1.98
C LEU A 297 -15.29 -8.47 2.06
N THR A 298 -15.44 -7.89 3.26
CA THR A 298 -15.22 -6.46 3.49
C THR A 298 -13.81 -6.06 3.11
N SER A 299 -12.82 -6.78 3.62
CA SER A 299 -11.43 -6.47 3.36
C SER A 299 -11.07 -6.64 1.88
N ALA A 300 -11.46 -7.75 1.26
CA ALA A 300 -11.27 -7.94 -0.17
C ALA A 300 -11.94 -6.82 -0.98
N GLY A 301 -13.18 -6.46 -0.64
CA GLY A 301 -13.93 -5.38 -1.29
C GLY A 301 -13.28 -4.00 -1.15
N LEU A 302 -12.67 -3.68 -0.01
CA LEU A 302 -11.95 -2.43 0.20
C LEU A 302 -10.58 -2.39 -0.49
N TYR A 303 -9.92 -3.54 -0.68
CA TYR A 303 -8.59 -3.61 -1.25
C TYR A 303 -8.54 -3.87 -2.76
N VAL A 304 -9.61 -4.43 -3.36
CA VAL A 304 -9.74 -4.51 -4.82
C VAL A 304 -9.52 -3.14 -5.48
N PRO A 305 -10.12 -2.02 -5.03
CA PRO A 305 -9.89 -0.71 -5.64
C PRO A 305 -8.57 -0.06 -5.23
N PHE A 306 -7.81 -0.60 -4.27
CA PHE A 306 -6.65 0.08 -3.69
C PHE A 306 -5.60 0.50 -4.73
N SER A 307 -5.06 -0.47 -5.47
CA SER A 307 -4.07 -0.17 -6.52
C SER A 307 -4.66 0.58 -7.71
N LEU A 308 -5.96 0.36 -7.99
CA LEU A 308 -6.67 1.02 -9.08
C LEU A 308 -6.86 2.52 -8.81
N GLN A 309 -7.12 2.90 -7.56
CA GLN A 309 -7.24 4.29 -7.14
C GLN A 309 -5.94 5.06 -7.28
N VAL A 310 -4.79 4.43 -7.02
CA VAL A 310 -3.49 5.07 -7.22
C VAL A 310 -3.27 5.37 -8.70
N THR A 311 -3.53 4.40 -9.57
CA THR A 311 -3.36 4.59 -11.03
C THR A 311 -4.39 5.55 -11.62
N LEU A 312 -5.65 5.51 -11.16
CA LEU A 312 -6.68 6.51 -11.55
C LEU A 312 -6.27 7.91 -11.12
N GLY A 313 -5.74 8.08 -9.90
CA GLY A 313 -5.25 9.37 -9.43
C GLY A 313 -4.13 9.94 -10.29
N GLN A 314 -3.19 9.08 -10.71
CA GLN A 314 -2.11 9.45 -11.62
C GLN A 314 -2.63 9.87 -13.00
N ASP A 315 -3.66 9.18 -13.50
CA ASP A 315 -4.26 9.48 -14.81
C ASP A 315 -5.16 10.72 -14.78
N TYR A 316 -5.82 11.03 -13.65
CA TYR A 316 -6.55 12.30 -13.49
C TYR A 316 -5.63 13.52 -13.32
N LEU A 317 -4.43 13.34 -12.74
CA LEU A 317 -3.43 14.41 -12.59
C LEU A 317 -2.10 14.05 -13.29
N PRO A 318 -2.08 13.92 -14.61
CA PRO A 318 -0.89 13.51 -15.36
C PRO A 318 0.25 14.52 -15.27
N SER A 319 -0.03 15.79 -14.98
CA SER A 319 1.00 16.79 -14.77
C SER A 319 1.67 16.69 -13.39
N ARG A 320 1.04 16.00 -12.41
CA ARG A 320 1.43 15.94 -11.00
C ARG A 320 1.34 14.53 -10.43
N ILE A 321 1.92 13.54 -11.12
CA ILE A 321 1.83 12.10 -10.77
C ILE A 321 2.32 11.83 -9.35
N GLY A 322 3.41 12.47 -8.90
CA GLY A 322 3.91 12.34 -7.54
C GLY A 322 2.92 12.84 -6.49
N THR A 323 2.31 14.01 -6.72
CA THR A 323 1.27 14.57 -5.85
C THR A 323 0.05 13.66 -5.80
N ALA A 324 -0.41 13.15 -6.95
CA ALA A 324 -1.54 12.24 -7.03
C ALA A 324 -1.29 10.96 -6.22
N SER A 325 -0.13 10.36 -6.38
CA SER A 325 0.25 9.16 -5.62
C SER A 325 0.39 9.45 -4.12
N GLY A 326 1.04 10.55 -3.76
CA GLY A 326 1.21 10.95 -2.36
C GLY A 326 -0.12 11.20 -1.65
N ILE A 327 -1.07 11.85 -2.30
CA ILE A 327 -2.41 12.10 -1.73
C ILE A 327 -3.19 10.78 -1.62
N THR A 328 -3.26 9.97 -2.67
CA THR A 328 -4.03 8.73 -2.64
C THR A 328 -3.50 7.71 -1.65
N LEU A 329 -2.19 7.60 -1.47
CA LEU A 329 -1.56 6.72 -0.48
C LEU A 329 -1.58 7.35 0.92
N GLY A 330 -1.27 8.64 1.04
CA GLY A 330 -1.20 9.34 2.32
C GLY A 330 -2.56 9.45 3.02
N LEU A 331 -3.64 9.78 2.30
CA LEU A 331 -5.00 9.84 2.86
C LEU A 331 -5.46 8.50 3.43
N THR A 332 -4.97 7.39 2.87
CA THR A 332 -5.27 6.04 3.36
C THR A 332 -4.84 5.83 4.80
N VAL A 333 -3.75 6.45 5.23
CA VAL A 333 -3.20 6.27 6.59
C VAL A 333 -3.68 7.37 7.52
N SER A 334 -3.71 8.63 7.04
CA SER A 334 -3.91 9.81 7.88
C SER A 334 -5.31 9.92 8.47
N ILE A 335 -6.33 9.89 7.63
CA ILE A 335 -7.71 10.22 8.05
C ILE A 335 -8.34 9.07 8.82
N GLY A 336 -8.02 7.82 8.44
CA GLY A 336 -8.46 6.66 9.23
C GLY A 336 -7.96 6.73 10.67
N GLY A 337 -6.69 7.11 10.87
CA GLY A 337 -6.12 7.29 12.20
C GLY A 337 -6.82 8.38 13.03
N LEU A 338 -7.16 9.52 12.40
CA LEU A 338 -7.87 10.62 13.06
C LEU A 338 -9.29 10.24 13.53
N ILE A 339 -9.97 9.39 12.79
CA ILE A 339 -11.35 8.95 13.12
C ILE A 339 -11.36 7.88 14.22
N SER A 340 -10.26 7.13 14.38
CA SER A 340 -10.23 6.02 15.37
C SER A 340 -10.56 6.45 16.81
N PRO A 341 -10.05 7.56 17.39
CA PRO A 341 -10.44 8.01 18.72
C PRO A 341 -11.91 8.44 18.81
N LEU A 342 -12.50 8.97 17.73
CA LEU A 342 -13.93 9.32 17.71
C LEU A 342 -14.80 8.07 17.77
N LEU A 343 -14.44 7.02 17.01
CA LEU A 343 -15.12 5.72 17.08
C LEU A 343 -14.93 5.09 18.47
N GLY A 344 -13.72 5.20 19.04
CA GLY A 344 -13.43 4.73 20.40
C GLY A 344 -14.29 5.42 21.46
N HIS A 345 -14.38 6.74 21.41
CA HIS A 345 -15.25 7.50 22.30
C HIS A 345 -16.72 7.12 22.16
N LEU A 346 -17.20 6.94 20.94
CA LEU A 346 -18.56 6.46 20.68
C LEU A 346 -18.76 5.05 21.25
N ALA A 347 -17.75 4.18 21.18
CA ALA A 347 -17.79 2.83 21.75
C ALA A 347 -17.80 2.86 23.29
N ASP A 348 -17.04 3.76 23.91
CA ASP A 348 -17.00 3.94 25.37
C ASP A 348 -18.34 4.45 25.93
N THR A 349 -19.04 5.30 25.17
CA THR A 349 -20.33 5.89 25.60
C THR A 349 -21.55 5.07 25.21
N THR A 350 -21.38 4.08 24.30
CA THR A 350 -22.48 3.25 23.80
C THR A 350 -22.07 1.76 23.76
N THR A 351 -21.82 1.22 22.57
CA THR A 351 -21.29 -0.13 22.36
C THR A 351 -20.36 -0.15 21.15
N LEU A 352 -19.46 -1.15 21.04
CA LEU A 352 -18.66 -1.34 19.85
C LEU A 352 -19.53 -1.54 18.59
N GLN A 353 -20.67 -2.24 18.70
CA GLN A 353 -21.61 -2.41 17.59
C GLN A 353 -22.14 -1.07 17.10
N THR A 354 -22.59 -0.21 18.00
CA THR A 354 -23.10 1.13 17.69
C THR A 354 -21.99 1.99 17.06
N ALA A 355 -20.78 1.94 17.61
CA ALA A 355 -19.64 2.71 17.10
C ALA A 355 -19.21 2.29 15.69
N LEU A 356 -19.33 1.01 15.34
CA LEU A 356 -18.98 0.50 14.02
C LEU A 356 -20.10 0.70 12.98
N THR A 357 -21.35 0.91 13.40
CA THR A 357 -22.51 1.05 12.49
C THR A 357 -22.35 2.17 11.46
N PRO A 358 -21.81 3.38 11.76
CA PRO A 358 -21.59 4.43 10.76
C PRO A 358 -20.63 4.01 9.63
N LEU A 359 -19.78 3.00 9.83
CA LEU A 359 -18.87 2.51 8.81
C LEU A 359 -19.60 1.92 7.60
N ILE A 360 -20.86 1.49 7.76
CA ILE A 360 -21.69 0.98 6.64
C ILE A 360 -21.93 2.05 5.58
N ALA A 361 -22.08 3.31 6.00
CA ALA A 361 -22.33 4.41 5.08
C ALA A 361 -21.10 4.77 4.22
N MET A 362 -19.90 4.51 4.69
CA MET A 362 -18.66 4.93 4.03
C MET A 362 -18.46 4.29 2.65
N PRO A 363 -18.56 2.96 2.46
CA PRO A 363 -18.47 2.37 1.13
C PRO A 363 -19.65 2.75 0.24
N ALA A 364 -20.84 3.04 0.79
CA ALA A 364 -21.96 3.57 0.02
C ALA A 364 -21.65 4.96 -0.56
N LEU A 365 -21.04 5.85 0.25
CA LEU A 365 -20.58 7.16 -0.22
C LEU A 365 -19.47 7.02 -1.28
N SER A 366 -18.51 6.10 -1.09
CA SER A 366 -17.52 5.81 -2.12
C SER A 366 -18.15 5.31 -3.42
N TRP A 367 -19.14 4.41 -3.34
CA TRP A 367 -19.89 3.94 -4.49
C TRP A 367 -20.60 5.06 -5.23
N LEU A 368 -21.27 5.99 -4.52
CA LEU A 368 -21.93 7.14 -5.11
C LEU A 368 -20.93 8.03 -5.88
N LEU A 369 -19.76 8.30 -5.30
CA LEU A 369 -18.69 9.04 -5.98
C LEU A 369 -18.24 8.34 -7.26
N PHE A 370 -18.00 7.02 -7.19
CA PHE A 370 -17.58 6.23 -8.34
C PHE A 370 -18.64 6.10 -9.45
N ARG A 371 -19.91 6.40 -9.17
CA ARG A 371 -20.95 6.53 -10.22
C ARG A 371 -20.72 7.74 -11.12
N THR A 372 -20.06 8.78 -10.63
CA THR A 372 -19.83 10.05 -11.32
C THR A 372 -18.41 10.19 -11.88
N LEU A 373 -17.53 9.20 -11.64
CA LEU A 373 -16.15 9.22 -12.14
C LEU A 373 -16.11 8.66 -13.57
N PRO A 374 -15.43 9.34 -14.53
CA PRO A 374 -15.13 8.78 -15.83
C PRO A 374 -13.94 7.80 -15.73
N GLU A 375 -13.91 6.77 -16.59
CA GLU A 375 -12.68 6.03 -16.81
C GLU A 375 -11.76 6.88 -17.70
N PRO A 376 -10.51 7.18 -17.29
CA PRO A 376 -9.57 7.88 -18.14
C PRO A 376 -9.31 7.07 -19.41
N THR A 377 -9.60 7.66 -20.57
CA THR A 377 -9.26 7.04 -21.86
C THR A 377 -7.74 7.00 -21.97
N ALA A 378 -7.17 5.80 -22.18
CA ALA A 378 -5.77 5.68 -22.56
C ALA A 378 -5.52 6.62 -23.75
N PRO A 379 -4.38 7.37 -23.77
CA PRO A 379 -4.05 8.14 -24.93
C PRO A 379 -4.19 7.22 -26.14
N SER A 380 -5.14 7.50 -27.03
CA SER A 380 -5.28 6.74 -28.26
C SER A 380 -3.92 6.81 -28.93
N THR A 381 -3.21 5.70 -29.02
CA THR A 381 -2.20 5.52 -30.03
C THR A 381 -2.95 5.69 -31.34
N ARG A 382 -3.12 6.95 -31.78
CA ARG A 382 -3.41 7.18 -33.17
C ARG A 382 -2.33 6.39 -33.91
N THR A 383 -2.71 5.27 -34.46
CA THR A 383 -1.98 4.64 -35.54
C THR A 383 -1.72 5.79 -36.49
N ALA A 384 -0.49 6.29 -36.51
CA ALA A 384 -0.07 7.20 -37.53
C ALA A 384 -0.44 6.49 -38.83
N THR A 385 -1.47 6.97 -39.50
CA THR A 385 -1.76 6.56 -40.87
C THR A 385 -0.42 6.66 -41.57
N PRO A 386 0.10 5.57 -42.17
CA PRO A 386 1.37 5.66 -42.86
C PRO A 386 1.24 6.82 -43.84
N ALA A 387 2.08 7.83 -43.67
CA ALA A 387 2.15 8.93 -44.61
C ALA A 387 2.26 8.27 -45.99
N SER A 388 1.28 8.52 -46.85
CA SER A 388 1.30 8.08 -48.22
C SER A 388 2.62 8.52 -48.80
N THR A 389 3.46 7.56 -49.14
CA THR A 389 4.72 7.76 -49.85
C THR A 389 4.41 8.59 -51.07
N PRO A 390 5.00 9.77 -51.31
CA PRO A 390 4.81 10.49 -52.52
C PRO A 390 5.22 9.61 -53.70
N ALA A 391 4.37 9.51 -54.71
CA ALA A 391 4.68 8.78 -55.91
C ALA A 391 5.97 9.34 -56.55
N PRO A 392 6.89 8.48 -57.05
CA PRO A 392 8.11 8.95 -57.68
C PRO A 392 7.72 9.76 -58.94
N THR A 393 8.20 10.97 -59.01
CA THR A 393 8.10 11.86 -60.18
C THR A 393 8.87 11.19 -61.35
N PRO A 394 8.30 11.09 -62.58
CA PRO A 394 9.00 10.53 -63.68
C PRO A 394 10.17 11.42 -64.10
N ALA A 395 11.36 10.90 -64.08
CA ALA A 395 12.57 11.54 -64.59
C ALA A 395 12.47 11.68 -66.14
N SER A 396 12.55 12.91 -66.60
CA SER A 396 12.67 13.25 -68.02
C SER A 396 14.00 12.70 -68.56
N ALA A 397 13.89 11.86 -69.58
CA ALA A 397 15.01 11.43 -70.42
C ALA A 397 15.54 12.61 -71.24
N SER A 398 16.82 12.92 -71.11
CA SER A 398 17.53 13.64 -72.15
C SER A 398 18.92 12.96 -72.32
N ALA A 399 19.11 12.51 -73.54
CA ALA A 399 20.32 11.88 -74.06
C ALA A 399 21.45 12.89 -74.13
N SER A 400 22.69 12.41 -73.97
CA SER A 400 23.80 12.69 -74.90
C SER A 400 24.93 11.76 -74.65
N ALA A 401 25.38 11.22 -75.76
CA ALA A 401 26.54 10.34 -75.96
C ALA A 401 27.85 11.11 -75.85
N SER A 402 28.90 10.44 -75.46
CA SER A 402 30.20 10.27 -76.16
C SER A 402 31.28 9.80 -75.18
N ALA A 403 31.83 8.66 -75.60
CA ALA A 403 33.20 8.43 -75.94
C ALA A 403 34.32 8.48 -74.90
N GLY A 404 35.09 7.41 -74.88
CA GLY A 404 36.48 7.40 -74.59
C GLY A 404 36.91 6.37 -73.55
N GLN A 405 37.16 5.17 -73.84
CA GLN A 405 38.43 4.41 -73.98
C GLN A 405 39.48 4.76 -72.89
N ASP A 406 40.01 3.69 -72.38
CA ASP A 406 41.38 3.29 -71.98
C ASP A 406 41.55 3.07 -70.47
N ALA A 407 41.71 1.89 -70.06
CA ALA A 407 42.88 0.95 -70.17
C ALA A 407 43.72 0.96 -68.86
N TRP A 408 43.76 -0.20 -68.29
CA TRP A 408 44.92 -0.89 -67.69
C TRP A 408 45.62 -0.42 -66.43
N THR A 409 45.67 -1.31 -65.55
CA THR A 409 46.78 -2.04 -64.88
C THR A 409 47.23 -1.67 -63.45
N ARG A 410 47.39 -2.78 -62.71
CA ARG A 410 48.39 -3.15 -61.67
C ARG A 410 48.12 -2.61 -60.26
N SER A 411 47.99 -3.49 -59.39
CA SER A 411 48.76 -4.53 -58.71
C SER A 411 49.45 -3.97 -57.43
N ALA A 412 49.15 -4.64 -56.35
CA ALA A 412 50.06 -5.03 -55.26
C ALA A 412 50.78 -3.93 -54.45
N GLN A 413 50.44 -3.79 -53.25
CA GLN A 413 51.22 -4.13 -52.06
C GLN A 413 50.33 -4.00 -50.83
#